data_13fbca023125a4371467f1fe0a9178ea
#
_entry.id   13fbca023125a4371467f1fe0a9178ea
#
_cell.length_a   1.000
_cell.length_b   1.000
_cell.length_c   1.000
_cell.angle_alpha   90.00
_cell.angle_beta   90.00
_cell.angle_gamma   90.00
#
_symmetry.space_group_name_H-M   'P 1'
#
loop_
_entity.id
_entity.type
_entity.pdbx_description
1 polymer ?
#
loop_
_entity_poly.entity_id
_entity_poly.type
_entity_poly.pdbx_seq_one_letter_code
_entity_poly.pdbx_strand_id
1 'polypeptide(L)'
;MTVRPPQNFRQSDPTATGLGALEYELMSEQAEALGRSGLAAEAALKTLEQSGSRDKIEHERLVDAAAESVWALFIQREICGMRNGRDVIERYGIPGEVLARLGARPRHPAP
;
A
#
# COMPACT_ATOMS: atom_id res chain seq x y z
N MET A 1 -45.61 -0.95 -17.64
CA MET A 1 -45.02 -0.56 -17.33
C MET A 1 -44.10 -0.80 -16.93
N THR A 2 -43.41 -0.68 -16.93
CA THR A 2 -42.61 -0.93 -16.55
C THR A 2 -41.74 -0.30 -16.20
N VAL A 3 -41.06 -0.33 -15.76
CA VAL A 3 -40.33 0.31 -15.21
C VAL A 3 -39.13 0.10 -15.32
N ARG A 4 -38.32 0.56 -15.48
CA ARG A 4 -37.16 0.37 -15.66
C ARG A 4 -36.37 0.25 -14.62
N PRO A 5 -35.31 -0.44 -14.59
CA PRO A 5 -34.45 -0.60 -13.50
C PRO A 5 -33.69 0.63 -13.25
N PRO A 6 -33.46 0.94 -12.04
CA PRO A 6 -32.75 2.12 -11.68
C PRO A 6 -31.36 2.16 -12.19
N GLN A 7 -30.73 1.06 -12.35
CA GLN A 7 -29.38 1.11 -12.78
C GLN A 7 -29.28 1.59 -14.19
N ASN A 8 -30.22 1.26 -15.03
CA ASN A 8 -30.20 1.81 -16.33
C ASN A 8 -30.30 3.29 -16.29
N PHE A 9 -31.13 3.76 -15.39
CA PHE A 9 -31.34 5.13 -15.24
C PHE A 9 -30.12 5.83 -14.87
N ARG A 10 -29.36 5.31 -13.93
CA ARG A 10 -28.15 5.92 -13.52
C ARG A 10 -27.18 6.01 -14.64
N GLN A 11 -27.10 5.00 -15.43
CA GLN A 11 -26.14 4.96 -16.47
C GLN A 11 -26.42 5.96 -17.56
N SER A 12 -27.66 6.33 -17.71
CA SER A 12 -27.92 7.26 -18.76
C SER A 12 -27.87 8.70 -18.31
N ASP A 13 -27.65 8.93 -17.03
CA ASP A 13 -27.53 10.29 -16.55
C ASP A 13 -26.16 10.82 -16.87
N PRO A 14 -26.04 11.88 -17.67
CA PRO A 14 -24.75 12.41 -18.03
C PRO A 14 -23.92 12.85 -16.84
N THR A 15 -24.56 13.44 -15.86
CA THR A 15 -23.86 13.88 -14.66
C THR A 15 -23.33 12.69 -13.91
N ALA A 16 -24.16 11.69 -13.74
CA ALA A 16 -23.74 10.49 -13.05
C ALA A 16 -22.64 9.79 -13.84
N THR A 17 -22.72 9.82 -15.15
CA THR A 17 -21.68 9.22 -15.96
C THR A 17 -20.37 9.95 -15.80
N GLY A 18 -20.41 11.27 -15.74
CA GLY A 18 -19.19 12.05 -15.56
C GLY A 18 -18.56 11.77 -14.20
N LEU A 19 -19.40 11.75 -13.17
CA LEU A 19 -18.89 11.43 -11.85
C LEU A 19 -18.35 10.02 -11.79
N GLY A 20 -19.03 9.09 -12.47
CA GLY A 20 -18.58 7.72 -12.51
C GLY A 20 -17.23 7.58 -13.17
N ALA A 21 -17.00 8.37 -14.23
CA ALA A 21 -15.72 8.33 -14.92
C ALA A 21 -14.62 8.83 -14.01
N LEU A 22 -14.89 9.92 -13.29
CA LEU A 22 -13.90 10.46 -12.37
C LEU A 22 -13.62 9.49 -11.24
N GLU A 23 -14.66 8.87 -10.71
CA GLU A 23 -14.49 7.90 -9.66
C GLU A 23 -13.66 6.72 -10.15
N TYR A 24 -13.95 6.29 -11.36
CA TYR A 24 -13.21 5.17 -11.92
C TYR A 24 -11.75 5.51 -12.08
N GLU A 25 -11.46 6.71 -12.55
CA GLU A 25 -10.07 7.14 -12.68
C GLU A 25 -9.37 7.21 -11.34
N LEU A 26 -10.07 7.73 -10.34
CA LEU A 26 -9.48 7.80 -9.03
C LEU A 26 -9.20 6.42 -8.47
N MET A 27 -10.13 5.50 -8.65
CA MET A 27 -9.93 4.15 -8.18
C MET A 27 -8.80 3.47 -8.92
N SER A 28 -8.66 3.74 -10.19
CA SER A 28 -7.57 3.18 -10.96
C SER A 28 -6.24 3.70 -10.46
N GLU A 29 -6.17 4.98 -10.17
CA GLU A 29 -4.96 5.56 -9.63
C GLU A 29 -4.62 4.98 -8.28
N GLN A 30 -5.64 4.78 -7.45
CA GLN A 30 -5.41 4.19 -6.15
C GLN A 30 -4.90 2.76 -6.28
N ALA A 31 -5.45 2.02 -7.23
CA ALA A 31 -5.01 0.66 -7.45
C ALA A 31 -3.57 0.61 -7.92
N GLU A 32 -3.21 1.54 -8.80
CA GLU A 32 -1.85 1.60 -9.28
C GLU A 32 -0.88 1.97 -8.15
N ALA A 33 -1.28 2.93 -7.34
CA ALA A 33 -0.45 3.33 -6.22
C ALA A 33 -0.28 2.18 -5.24
N LEU A 34 -1.35 1.43 -5.01
CA LEU A 34 -1.28 0.28 -4.14
C LEU A 34 -0.32 -0.76 -4.71
N GLY A 35 -0.40 -1.00 -6.01
CA GLY A 35 0.49 -1.93 -6.65
C GLY A 35 1.95 -1.52 -6.52
N ARG A 36 2.22 -0.24 -6.73
CA ARG A 36 3.59 0.26 -6.59
C ARG A 36 4.09 0.12 -5.15
N SER A 37 3.22 0.42 -4.20
CA SER A 37 3.60 0.28 -2.79
C SER A 37 3.89 -1.16 -2.45
N GLY A 38 3.11 -2.08 -2.99
CA GLY A 38 3.34 -3.49 -2.74
C GLY A 38 4.66 -3.96 -3.30
N LEU A 39 4.96 -3.54 -4.53
CA LEU A 39 6.21 -3.92 -5.14
C LEU A 39 7.40 -3.32 -4.40
N ALA A 40 7.27 -2.08 -3.95
CA ALA A 40 8.35 -1.44 -3.22
C ALA A 40 8.61 -2.16 -1.91
N ALA A 41 7.55 -2.53 -1.21
CA ALA A 41 7.70 -3.25 0.05
C ALA A 41 8.33 -4.61 -0.18
N GLU A 42 7.88 -5.28 -1.23
CA GLU A 42 8.42 -6.58 -1.55
C GLU A 42 9.91 -6.49 -1.85
N ALA A 43 10.30 -5.49 -2.63
CA ALA A 43 11.69 -5.32 -2.99
C ALA A 43 12.55 -5.00 -1.77
N ALA A 44 12.06 -4.14 -0.88
CA ALA A 44 12.84 -3.78 0.30
C ALA A 44 12.98 -4.97 1.24
N LEU A 45 11.92 -5.75 1.40
CA LEU A 45 11.99 -6.93 2.24
C LEU A 45 12.94 -7.97 1.66
N LYS A 46 12.93 -8.11 0.35
CA LYS A 46 13.81 -9.04 -0.30
C LYS A 46 15.25 -8.62 -0.14
N THR A 47 15.53 -7.34 -0.30
CA THR A 47 16.87 -6.83 -0.12
C THR A 47 17.35 -7.10 1.29
N LEU A 48 16.50 -6.88 2.28
CA LEU A 48 16.84 -7.14 3.65
C LEU A 48 17.16 -8.62 3.85
N GLU A 49 16.31 -9.47 3.33
CA GLU A 49 16.48 -10.89 3.50
C GLU A 49 17.76 -11.39 2.86
N GLN A 50 18.07 -10.87 1.68
CA GLN A 50 19.22 -11.35 0.94
C GLN A 50 20.53 -10.70 1.34
N SER A 51 20.49 -9.67 2.14
CA SER A 51 21.71 -8.94 2.42
C SER A 51 22.73 -9.79 3.18
N GLY A 52 22.26 -10.58 4.14
CA GLY A 52 23.16 -11.36 4.93
C GLY A 52 24.24 -10.53 5.56
N SER A 53 24.04 -9.25 5.69
CA SER A 53 25.07 -8.36 6.17
C SER A 53 25.37 -8.57 7.65
N ARG A 54 26.65 -8.57 7.97
CA ARG A 54 27.05 -8.64 9.36
C ARG A 54 27.28 -7.26 9.93
N ASP A 55 27.27 -6.26 9.08
CA ASP A 55 27.43 -4.89 9.51
C ASP A 55 26.12 -4.43 10.13
N LYS A 56 26.17 -4.12 11.40
CA LYS A 56 24.98 -3.75 12.12
C LYS A 56 24.35 -2.48 11.57
N ILE A 57 25.18 -1.52 11.19
CA ILE A 57 24.67 -0.27 10.67
C ILE A 57 23.96 -0.51 9.35
N GLU A 58 24.55 -1.33 8.51
CA GLU A 58 23.92 -1.62 7.23
C GLU A 58 22.63 -2.38 7.42
N HIS A 59 22.61 -3.34 8.36
CA HIS A 59 21.41 -4.10 8.62
C HIS A 59 20.29 -3.18 9.10
N GLU A 60 20.60 -2.27 10.00
CA GLU A 60 19.59 -1.37 10.53
C GLU A 60 19.08 -0.44 9.45
N ARG A 61 19.95 -0.05 8.54
CA ARG A 61 19.52 0.78 7.44
C ARG A 61 18.52 0.04 6.57
N LEU A 62 18.78 -1.23 6.31
CA LEU A 62 17.87 -2.03 5.50
C LEU A 62 16.56 -2.29 6.22
N VAL A 63 16.60 -2.47 7.53
CA VAL A 63 15.37 -2.64 8.29
C VAL A 63 14.55 -1.36 8.26
N ASP A 64 15.20 -0.22 8.40
CA ASP A 64 14.49 1.05 8.34
C ASP A 64 13.85 1.26 6.97
N ALA A 65 14.58 0.93 5.92
CA ALA A 65 14.05 1.08 4.57
C ALA A 65 12.86 0.17 4.34
N ALA A 66 12.94 -1.06 4.84
CA ALA A 66 11.83 -1.98 4.70
C ALA A 66 10.63 -1.50 5.50
N ALA A 67 10.87 -0.99 6.70
CA ALA A 67 9.79 -0.50 7.53
C ALA A 67 9.09 0.67 6.87
N GLU A 68 9.85 1.53 6.23
CA GLU A 68 9.27 2.67 5.55
C GLU A 68 8.38 2.23 4.40
N SER A 69 8.86 1.27 3.61
CA SER A 69 8.07 0.77 2.48
C SER A 69 6.83 0.04 2.94
N VAL A 70 6.94 -0.74 4.01
CA VAL A 70 5.79 -1.47 4.54
C VAL A 70 4.78 -0.50 5.12
N TRP A 71 5.27 0.54 5.79
CA TRP A 71 4.38 1.56 6.34
C TRP A 71 3.58 2.24 5.22
N ALA A 72 4.27 2.59 4.13
CA ALA A 72 3.62 3.21 3.00
C ALA A 72 2.56 2.28 2.40
N LEU A 73 2.85 0.99 2.36
CA LEU A 73 1.90 0.02 1.86
C LEU A 73 0.66 -0.02 2.76
N PHE A 74 0.87 -0.05 4.07
CA PHE A 74 -0.27 -0.06 4.98
C PHE A 74 -1.14 1.19 4.80
N ILE A 75 -0.52 2.34 4.67
CA ILE A 75 -1.26 3.57 4.47
C ILE A 75 -2.06 3.51 3.16
N GLN A 76 -1.41 3.03 2.10
CA GLN A 76 -2.10 2.95 0.82
C GLN A 76 -3.26 1.97 0.87
N ARG A 77 -3.09 0.87 1.59
CA ARG A 77 -4.17 -0.08 1.75
C ARG A 77 -5.35 0.54 2.50
N GLU A 78 -5.05 1.33 3.51
CA GLU A 78 -6.12 2.00 4.23
C GLU A 78 -6.88 2.97 3.34
N ILE A 79 -6.15 3.69 2.52
CA ILE A 79 -6.78 4.61 1.59
C ILE A 79 -7.72 3.85 0.67
N CYS A 80 -7.36 2.62 0.31
CA CYS A 80 -8.19 1.81 -0.56
C CYS A 80 -9.26 1.03 0.20
N GLY A 81 -9.38 1.27 1.50
CA GLY A 81 -10.41 0.61 2.29
C GLY A 81 -10.07 -0.79 2.76
N MET A 82 -8.83 -1.17 2.64
CA MET A 82 -8.39 -2.51 3.03
C MET A 82 -7.78 -2.44 4.41
N ARG A 83 -8.37 -3.16 5.34
CA ARG A 83 -7.95 -3.03 6.72
C ARG A 83 -7.32 -4.24 7.36
N ASN A 84 -7.26 -5.35 6.67
CA ASN A 84 -6.71 -6.55 7.27
C ASN A 84 -5.18 -6.54 7.16
N GLY A 85 -4.52 -5.92 8.13
CA GLY A 85 -3.07 -5.82 8.12
C GLY A 85 -2.39 -7.14 8.38
N ARG A 86 -3.06 -8.03 9.13
CA ARG A 86 -2.47 -9.31 9.42
C ARG A 86 -2.24 -10.11 8.14
N ASP A 87 -3.15 -9.98 7.19
CA ASP A 87 -3.01 -10.67 5.93
C ASP A 87 -1.75 -10.22 5.19
N VAL A 88 -1.44 -8.94 5.26
CA VAL A 88 -0.24 -8.40 4.64
C VAL A 88 1.01 -8.97 5.30
N ILE A 89 1.00 -9.00 6.63
CA ILE A 89 2.14 -9.49 7.38
C ILE A 89 2.46 -10.92 6.98
N GLU A 90 1.42 -11.74 6.86
CA GLU A 90 1.62 -13.13 6.50
C GLU A 90 2.02 -13.29 5.05
N ARG A 91 1.33 -12.57 4.18
CA ARG A 91 1.57 -12.73 2.76
C ARG A 91 2.96 -12.27 2.35
N TYR A 92 3.44 -11.19 2.93
CA TYR A 92 4.74 -10.67 2.59
C TYR A 92 5.85 -11.21 3.47
N GLY A 93 5.51 -11.97 4.51
CA GLY A 93 6.51 -12.51 5.41
C GLY A 93 7.30 -11.44 6.11
N ILE A 94 6.60 -10.44 6.66
CA ILE A 94 7.29 -9.30 7.23
C ILE A 94 7.93 -9.67 8.57
N PRO A 95 9.24 -9.49 8.70
CA PRO A 95 9.91 -9.86 9.94
C PRO A 95 9.50 -8.98 11.10
N GLY A 96 9.63 -9.54 12.31
CA GLY A 96 9.26 -8.80 13.50
C GLY A 96 10.05 -7.53 13.69
N GLU A 97 11.33 -7.53 13.32
CA GLU A 97 12.14 -6.33 13.49
C GLU A 97 11.65 -5.21 12.58
N VAL A 98 11.08 -5.54 11.42
CA VAL A 98 10.51 -4.53 10.55
C VAL A 98 9.22 -4.02 11.16
N LEU A 99 8.39 -4.93 11.67
CA LEU A 99 7.14 -4.54 12.30
C LEU A 99 7.38 -3.62 13.48
N ALA A 100 8.43 -3.87 14.22
CA ALA A 100 8.73 -3.07 15.38
C ALA A 100 9.10 -1.63 15.02
N ARG A 101 9.48 -1.41 13.78
CA ARG A 101 9.86 -0.09 13.31
C ARG A 101 8.83 0.62 12.50
N LEU A 102 7.65 0.00 12.32
CA LEU A 102 6.63 0.61 11.51
C LEU A 102 6.23 1.95 12.10
N GLY A 103 6.24 2.97 11.26
CA GLY A 103 5.83 4.28 11.70
C GLY A 103 6.83 5.01 12.55
N ALA A 104 7.94 4.38 12.86
CA ALA A 104 8.94 5.04 13.66
C ALA A 104 9.72 6.02 12.81
N ARG A 105 10.21 7.08 13.47
CA ARG A 105 11.02 8.00 12.76
C ARG A 105 12.36 7.40 12.52
N PRO A 106 13.02 7.81 11.46
CA PRO A 106 14.34 7.30 11.17
C PRO A 106 15.25 7.57 12.33
N ARG A 107 16.11 6.62 12.57
CA ARG A 107 16.99 6.75 13.63
C ARG A 107 18.00 7.76 13.46
N HIS A 108 18.46 8.03 12.31
CA HIS A 108 19.37 9.06 12.13
C HIS A 108 18.60 10.13 11.55
N PRO A 109 18.14 10.98 12.31
CA PRO A 109 17.41 12.09 11.82
C PRO A 109 18.33 12.88 10.99
N ALA A 110 17.74 13.62 10.20
CA ALA A 110 18.49 14.47 9.41
C ALA A 110 19.33 15.26 10.30
N PRO A 111 20.40 15.59 9.88
CA PRO A 111 21.33 16.36 10.63
C PRO A 111 20.80 17.66 11.06
#